data_8dedfbbd7164c16951cf90c6237d9468
#
_entry.id   8dedfbbd7164c16951cf90c6237d9468
#
_cell.length_a   1.000
_cell.length_b   1.000
_cell.length_c   1.000
_cell.angle_alpha   90.00
_cell.angle_beta   90.00
_cell.angle_gamma   90.00
#
_symmetry.space_group_name_H-M   'P 1'
#
loop_
_entity.id
_entity.type
_entity.pdbx_description
1 polymer ?
#
loop_
_entity_poly.entity_id
_entity_poly.type
_entity_poly.pdbx_seq_one_letter_code
_entity_poly.pdbx_strand_id
1 'polypeptide(L)'
;MTNKTFFLAVLKEEAPRFKKAIEALPDDKHGYKVQERSRTAGNLAAQLAVQWKAISPIAISGSPKFDPHELDNLTKADMLAELDKGMTQLQADVESISDEEWETGQAGWGEAKNDTKYHMSWAFLFDAIHHRGQLITFIRAMGAKVPSIYGPSADDDK
;
A
#
# COMPACT_ATOMS: atom_id res chain seq x y z
N MET A 1 -6.68 1.12 -23.95
CA MET A 1 -6.50 0.83 -22.51
C MET A 1 -7.17 1.98 -21.78
N THR A 2 -8.18 1.70 -20.94
CA THR A 2 -8.85 2.73 -20.15
C THR A 2 -8.02 3.07 -18.90
N ASN A 3 -8.33 4.17 -18.21
CA ASN A 3 -7.66 4.50 -16.95
C ASN A 3 -7.83 3.40 -15.90
N LYS A 4 -9.03 2.79 -15.81
CA LYS A 4 -9.32 1.66 -14.91
C LYS A 4 -8.43 0.45 -15.20
N THR A 5 -8.34 0.03 -16.46
CA THR A 5 -7.49 -1.10 -16.84
C THR A 5 -6.01 -0.83 -16.63
N PHE A 6 -5.58 0.43 -16.81
CA PHE A 6 -4.21 0.83 -16.51
C PHE A 6 -3.91 0.80 -15.00
N PHE A 7 -4.82 1.32 -14.18
CA PHE A 7 -4.70 1.23 -12.71
C PHE A 7 -4.56 -0.23 -12.24
N LEU A 8 -5.42 -1.12 -12.71
CA LEU A 8 -5.38 -2.54 -12.37
C LEU A 8 -4.07 -3.21 -12.81
N ALA A 9 -3.56 -2.87 -13.99
CA ALA A 9 -2.28 -3.38 -14.47
C ALA A 9 -1.12 -2.93 -13.56
N VAL A 10 -1.08 -1.64 -13.20
CA VAL A 10 -0.05 -1.10 -12.29
C VAL A 10 -0.18 -1.71 -10.90
N LEU A 11 -1.40 -1.85 -10.36
CA LEU A 11 -1.64 -2.48 -9.07
C LEU A 11 -1.09 -3.91 -9.03
N LYS A 12 -1.34 -4.69 -10.08
CA LYS A 12 -0.83 -6.06 -10.23
C LYS A 12 0.70 -6.12 -10.24
N GLU A 13 1.36 -5.15 -10.89
CA GLU A 13 2.82 -5.06 -10.92
C GLU A 13 3.42 -4.58 -9.59
N GLU A 14 2.73 -3.70 -8.86
CA GLU A 14 3.21 -3.13 -7.61
C GLU A 14 3.02 -4.09 -6.41
N ALA A 15 1.99 -4.94 -6.42
CA ALA A 15 1.69 -5.86 -5.33
C ALA A 15 2.91 -6.71 -4.88
N PRO A 16 3.66 -7.39 -5.78
CA PRO A 16 4.84 -8.14 -5.37
C PRO A 16 5.98 -7.24 -4.85
N ARG A 17 6.03 -5.96 -5.25
CA ARG A 17 7.03 -5.00 -4.78
C ARG A 17 6.76 -4.56 -3.33
N PHE A 18 5.48 -4.39 -2.96
CA PHE A 18 5.09 -4.17 -1.57
C PHE A 18 5.40 -5.38 -0.70
N LYS A 19 5.09 -6.57 -1.20
CA LYS A 19 5.39 -7.84 -0.51
C LYS A 19 6.88 -7.97 -0.20
N LYS A 20 7.75 -7.75 -1.19
CA LYS A 20 9.21 -7.79 -1.00
C LYS A 20 9.69 -6.79 0.07
N ALA A 21 9.13 -5.59 0.11
CA ALA A 21 9.50 -4.60 1.11
C ALA A 21 9.12 -5.03 2.54
N ILE A 22 7.93 -5.61 2.72
CA ILE A 22 7.48 -6.13 4.02
C ILE A 22 8.32 -7.36 4.43
N GLU A 23 8.59 -8.29 3.51
CA GLU A 23 9.42 -9.48 3.76
C GLU A 23 10.84 -9.12 4.21
N ALA A 24 11.40 -8.03 3.66
CA ALA A 24 12.76 -7.58 3.99
C ALA A 24 12.89 -6.92 5.36
N LEU A 25 11.79 -6.56 6.02
CA LEU A 25 11.83 -6.00 7.38
C LEU A 25 12.23 -7.11 8.38
N PRO A 26 13.35 -6.96 9.14
CA PRO A 26 13.72 -7.93 10.17
C PRO A 26 12.69 -7.97 11.31
N ASP A 27 12.36 -9.18 11.80
CA ASP A 27 11.33 -9.38 12.82
C ASP A 27 11.66 -8.70 14.16
N ASP A 28 12.96 -8.61 14.49
CA ASP A 28 13.46 -7.97 15.70
C ASP A 28 13.59 -6.43 15.58
N LYS A 29 13.28 -5.87 14.41
CA LYS A 29 13.47 -4.43 14.10
C LYS A 29 12.17 -3.65 13.86
N HIS A 30 11.00 -4.20 14.18
CA HIS A 30 9.72 -3.50 14.01
C HIS A 30 9.66 -2.17 14.76
N GLY A 31 10.32 -2.06 15.93
CA GLY A 31 10.41 -0.83 16.72
C GLY A 31 11.42 0.20 16.22
N TYR A 32 12.20 -0.09 15.17
CA TYR A 32 13.24 0.81 14.67
C TYR A 32 12.67 2.13 14.16
N LYS A 33 13.36 3.23 14.51
CA LYS A 33 13.09 4.59 14.01
C LYS A 33 14.39 5.22 13.51
N VAL A 34 14.33 5.98 12.43
CA VAL A 34 15.49 6.76 11.93
C VAL A 34 15.76 7.99 12.79
N GLN A 35 14.72 8.50 13.45
CA GLN A 35 14.79 9.60 14.44
C GLN A 35 13.53 9.57 15.32
N GLU A 36 13.54 10.28 16.45
CA GLU A 36 12.50 10.20 17.49
C GLU A 36 11.07 10.47 16.96
N ARG A 37 10.91 11.47 16.09
CA ARG A 37 9.60 11.84 15.53
C ARG A 37 9.12 10.94 14.39
N SER A 38 9.98 10.04 13.88
CA SER A 38 9.60 9.10 12.84
C SER A 38 8.61 8.07 13.36
N ARG A 39 7.77 7.57 12.46
CA ARG A 39 7.05 6.32 12.67
C ARG A 39 8.05 5.17 12.82
N THR A 40 7.64 4.07 13.44
CA THR A 40 8.47 2.86 13.46
C THR A 40 8.44 2.15 12.10
N ALA A 41 9.46 1.35 11.82
CA ALA A 41 9.50 0.52 10.63
C ALA A 41 8.32 -0.47 10.57
N GLY A 42 7.96 -1.08 11.71
CA GLY A 42 6.78 -1.95 11.82
C GLY A 42 5.48 -1.23 11.51
N ASN A 43 5.31 0.01 11.99
CA ASN A 43 4.10 0.79 11.69
C ASN A 43 4.01 1.20 10.20
N LEU A 44 5.14 1.50 9.55
CA LEU A 44 5.17 1.72 8.10
C LEU A 44 4.80 0.45 7.32
N ALA A 45 5.36 -0.70 7.71
CA ALA A 45 5.06 -1.98 7.07
C ALA A 45 3.59 -2.38 7.28
N ALA A 46 3.05 -2.21 8.49
CA ALA A 46 1.64 -2.46 8.80
C ALA A 46 0.71 -1.59 7.93
N GLN A 47 1.02 -0.29 7.77
CA GLN A 47 0.25 0.57 6.86
C GLN A 47 0.27 0.05 5.43
N LEU A 48 1.45 -0.33 4.89
CA LEU A 48 1.56 -0.91 3.55
C LEU A 48 0.75 -2.20 3.38
N ALA A 49 0.54 -2.93 4.47
CA ALA A 49 -0.25 -4.16 4.46
C ALA A 49 -1.77 -3.89 4.45
N VAL A 50 -2.27 -3.04 5.37
CA VAL A 50 -3.71 -2.92 5.61
C VAL A 50 -4.40 -1.87 4.75
N GLN A 51 -3.67 -0.90 4.19
CA GLN A 51 -4.27 0.22 3.46
C GLN A 51 -5.13 -0.21 2.26
N TRP A 52 -4.83 -1.34 1.61
CA TRP A 52 -5.55 -1.81 0.43
C TRP A 52 -6.99 -2.18 0.74
N LYS A 53 -7.20 -2.85 1.86
CA LYS A 53 -8.53 -3.11 2.41
C LYS A 53 -9.25 -1.80 2.76
N ALA A 54 -8.50 -0.84 3.33
CA ALA A 54 -9.07 0.45 3.72
C ALA A 54 -9.48 1.33 2.54
N ILE A 55 -8.77 1.27 1.40
CA ILE A 55 -9.09 2.06 0.20
C ILE A 55 -10.02 1.34 -0.77
N SER A 56 -10.18 0.02 -0.71
CA SER A 56 -11.08 -0.76 -1.56
C SER A 56 -12.50 -0.19 -1.61
N PRO A 57 -13.12 0.26 -0.51
CA PRO A 57 -14.45 0.87 -0.53
C PRO A 57 -14.57 2.15 -1.35
N ILE A 58 -13.47 2.79 -1.78
CA ILE A 58 -13.54 3.95 -2.68
C ILE A 58 -14.23 3.56 -3.98
N ALA A 59 -13.92 2.39 -4.55
CA ALA A 59 -14.55 1.90 -5.78
C ALA A 59 -16.07 1.77 -5.63
N ILE A 60 -16.55 1.27 -4.50
CA ILE A 60 -17.98 0.97 -4.29
C ILE A 60 -18.73 2.18 -3.74
N SER A 61 -18.27 2.76 -2.63
CA SER A 61 -18.98 3.81 -1.88
C SER A 61 -18.38 5.21 -2.04
N GLY A 62 -17.26 5.35 -2.72
CA GLY A 62 -16.54 6.61 -2.88
C GLY A 62 -15.83 7.10 -1.62
N SER A 63 -15.65 6.27 -0.59
CA SER A 63 -14.94 6.68 0.63
C SER A 63 -14.06 5.56 1.17
N PRO A 64 -12.82 5.87 1.58
CA PRO A 64 -11.97 4.93 2.28
C PRO A 64 -12.51 4.68 3.70
N LYS A 65 -12.14 3.54 4.27
CA LYS A 65 -12.48 3.16 5.65
C LYS A 65 -11.22 2.75 6.38
N PHE A 66 -10.61 3.68 7.11
CA PHE A 66 -9.44 3.41 7.93
C PHE A 66 -9.83 3.13 9.38
N ASP A 67 -9.25 2.07 9.94
CA ASP A 67 -9.25 1.80 11.36
C ASP A 67 -7.78 1.87 11.86
N PRO A 68 -7.42 2.86 12.69
CA PRO A 68 -6.05 3.01 13.19
C PRO A 68 -5.60 1.82 14.07
N HIS A 69 -6.53 1.07 14.66
CA HIS A 69 -6.20 -0.11 15.47
C HIS A 69 -5.76 -1.32 14.64
N GLU A 70 -6.06 -1.34 13.32
CA GLU A 70 -5.57 -2.39 12.43
C GLU A 70 -4.04 -2.35 12.22
N LEU A 71 -3.35 -1.29 12.65
CA LEU A 71 -1.89 -1.16 12.57
C LEU A 71 -1.16 -1.77 13.77
N ASP A 72 -1.87 -2.11 14.84
CA ASP A 72 -1.27 -2.51 16.11
C ASP A 72 -0.91 -4.00 16.12
N ASN A 73 0.32 -4.29 16.55
CA ASN A 73 0.79 -5.63 16.87
C ASN A 73 0.73 -6.69 15.75
N LEU A 74 0.73 -6.27 14.48
CA LEU A 74 0.79 -7.20 13.36
C LEU A 74 2.15 -7.89 13.28
N THR A 75 2.16 -9.21 13.21
CA THR A 75 3.34 -9.97 12.81
C THR A 75 3.61 -9.78 11.32
N LYS A 76 4.81 -10.12 10.85
CA LYS A 76 5.11 -10.10 9.41
C LYS A 76 4.16 -11.01 8.62
N ALA A 77 3.82 -12.16 9.17
CA ALA A 77 2.88 -13.10 8.55
C ALA A 77 1.48 -12.48 8.41
N ASP A 78 0.99 -11.78 9.46
CA ASP A 78 -0.27 -11.05 9.41
C ASP A 78 -0.24 -9.94 8.35
N MET A 79 0.85 -9.16 8.30
CA MET A 79 1.03 -8.10 7.30
C MET A 79 0.96 -8.65 5.87
N LEU A 80 1.62 -9.77 5.59
CA LEU A 80 1.61 -10.40 4.27
C LEU A 80 0.22 -10.93 3.91
N ALA A 81 -0.49 -11.52 4.87
CA ALA A 81 -1.85 -12.01 4.67
C ALA A 81 -2.85 -10.85 4.42
N GLU A 82 -2.75 -9.76 5.19
CA GLU A 82 -3.60 -8.57 4.98
C GLU A 82 -3.29 -7.86 3.65
N LEU A 83 -2.02 -7.80 3.24
CA LEU A 83 -1.63 -7.30 1.92
C LEU A 83 -2.33 -8.09 0.81
N ASP A 84 -2.15 -9.42 0.78
CA ASP A 84 -2.69 -10.28 -0.27
C ASP A 84 -4.23 -10.20 -0.32
N LYS A 85 -4.89 -10.20 0.84
CA LYS A 85 -6.35 -10.08 0.97
C LYS A 85 -6.84 -8.69 0.50
N GLY A 86 -6.20 -7.62 0.97
CA GLY A 86 -6.60 -6.25 0.61
C GLY A 86 -6.40 -5.96 -0.87
N MET A 87 -5.30 -6.43 -1.48
CA MET A 87 -5.06 -6.30 -2.93
C MET A 87 -6.11 -7.06 -3.75
N THR A 88 -6.46 -8.28 -3.34
CA THR A 88 -7.49 -9.09 -4.00
C THR A 88 -8.86 -8.38 -3.94
N GLN A 89 -9.23 -7.85 -2.77
CA GLN A 89 -10.48 -7.14 -2.58
C GLN A 89 -10.52 -5.85 -3.42
N LEU A 90 -9.46 -5.04 -3.38
CA LEU A 90 -9.38 -3.80 -4.17
C LEU A 90 -9.51 -4.09 -5.67
N GLN A 91 -8.81 -5.11 -6.17
CA GLN A 91 -8.93 -5.50 -7.56
C GLN A 91 -10.37 -5.87 -7.91
N ALA A 92 -11.03 -6.73 -7.13
CA ALA A 92 -12.40 -7.16 -7.36
C ALA A 92 -13.39 -5.98 -7.33
N ASP A 93 -13.25 -5.07 -6.37
CA ASP A 93 -14.12 -3.90 -6.24
C ASP A 93 -13.96 -2.94 -7.42
N VAL A 94 -12.74 -2.68 -7.88
CA VAL A 94 -12.49 -1.85 -9.06
C VAL A 94 -13.00 -2.51 -10.34
N GLU A 95 -12.83 -3.83 -10.49
CA GLU A 95 -13.34 -4.57 -11.64
C GLU A 95 -14.88 -4.57 -11.70
N SER A 96 -15.57 -4.52 -10.56
CA SER A 96 -17.01 -4.58 -10.45
C SER A 96 -17.77 -3.35 -10.95
N ILE A 97 -17.12 -2.19 -11.04
CA ILE A 97 -17.73 -0.94 -11.48
C ILE A 97 -17.42 -0.66 -12.97
N SER A 98 -18.26 0.15 -13.63
CA SER A 98 -18.02 0.55 -15.02
C SER A 98 -16.80 1.51 -15.14
N ASP A 99 -16.27 1.68 -16.35
CA ASP A 99 -15.22 2.65 -16.63
C ASP A 99 -15.73 4.09 -16.40
N GLU A 100 -16.99 4.36 -16.71
CA GLU A 100 -17.63 5.66 -16.47
C GLU A 100 -17.71 5.94 -14.95
N GLU A 101 -18.19 4.97 -14.16
CA GLU A 101 -18.25 5.11 -12.69
C GLU A 101 -16.87 5.27 -12.06
N TRP A 102 -15.86 4.60 -12.61
CA TRP A 102 -14.48 4.80 -12.19
C TRP A 102 -13.99 6.22 -12.41
N GLU A 103 -14.24 6.79 -13.61
CA GLU A 103 -13.70 8.09 -14.00
C GLU A 103 -14.51 9.29 -13.46
N THR A 104 -15.83 9.14 -13.32
CA THR A 104 -16.73 10.25 -12.95
C THR A 104 -17.39 10.08 -11.59
N GLY A 105 -17.38 8.87 -11.06
CA GLY A 105 -17.97 8.57 -9.75
C GLY A 105 -17.30 9.38 -8.64
N GLN A 106 -18.11 9.97 -7.77
CA GLN A 106 -17.63 10.86 -6.72
C GLN A 106 -16.95 10.10 -5.59
N ALA A 107 -15.86 10.65 -5.08
CA ALA A 107 -15.13 10.14 -3.93
C ALA A 107 -14.70 11.25 -2.97
N GLY A 108 -14.39 10.87 -1.73
CA GLY A 108 -13.92 11.81 -0.72
C GLY A 108 -13.95 11.23 0.69
N TRP A 109 -13.58 12.04 1.66
CA TRP A 109 -13.58 11.68 3.06
C TRP A 109 -14.94 11.95 3.71
N GLY A 110 -15.53 10.92 4.30
CA GLY A 110 -16.83 11.04 4.93
C GLY A 110 -17.91 11.50 3.94
N GLU A 111 -18.61 12.58 4.28
CA GLU A 111 -19.66 13.17 3.44
C GLU A 111 -19.13 14.09 2.34
N ALA A 112 -17.87 14.56 2.47
CA ALA A 112 -17.26 15.44 1.49
C ALA A 112 -16.81 14.64 0.25
N LYS A 113 -17.57 14.74 -0.83
CA LYS A 113 -17.32 14.07 -2.12
C LYS A 113 -16.81 15.08 -3.14
N ASN A 114 -15.58 15.54 -2.95
CA ASN A 114 -14.95 16.59 -3.77
C ASN A 114 -13.85 16.06 -4.71
N ASP A 115 -13.79 14.76 -4.90
CA ASP A 115 -12.83 14.08 -5.76
C ASP A 115 -13.53 12.99 -6.59
N THR A 116 -12.80 12.29 -7.44
CA THR A 116 -13.27 11.14 -8.20
C THR A 116 -12.66 9.83 -7.70
N LYS A 117 -13.34 8.71 -7.96
CA LYS A 117 -12.88 7.39 -7.54
C LYS A 117 -11.50 7.08 -8.09
N TYR A 118 -11.25 7.33 -9.40
CA TYR A 118 -9.95 7.05 -9.99
C TYR A 118 -8.84 7.93 -9.40
N HIS A 119 -9.07 9.23 -9.26
CA HIS A 119 -8.04 10.15 -8.78
C HIS A 119 -7.64 9.82 -7.32
N MET A 120 -8.63 9.60 -6.47
CA MET A 120 -8.39 9.22 -5.08
C MET A 120 -7.67 7.87 -4.96
N SER A 121 -8.03 6.87 -5.79
CA SER A 121 -7.36 5.58 -5.80
C SER A 121 -5.90 5.67 -6.27
N TRP A 122 -5.62 6.48 -7.30
CA TRP A 122 -4.24 6.76 -7.73
C TRP A 122 -3.44 7.49 -6.66
N ALA A 123 -4.04 8.47 -5.98
CA ALA A 123 -3.38 9.19 -4.90
C ALA A 123 -2.93 8.24 -3.78
N PHE A 124 -3.76 7.29 -3.38
CA PHE A 124 -3.39 6.28 -2.39
C PHE A 124 -2.33 5.31 -2.89
N LEU A 125 -2.34 4.94 -4.17
CA LEU A 125 -1.28 4.11 -4.73
C LEU A 125 0.08 4.85 -4.71
N PHE A 126 0.11 6.12 -5.07
CA PHE A 126 1.33 6.94 -4.99
C PHE A 126 1.81 7.13 -3.54
N ASP A 127 0.89 7.34 -2.61
CA ASP A 127 1.21 7.40 -1.18
C ASP A 127 1.83 6.08 -0.68
N ALA A 128 1.27 4.94 -1.12
CA ALA A 128 1.84 3.63 -0.81
C ALA A 128 3.26 3.45 -1.37
N ILE A 129 3.49 3.84 -2.61
CA ILE A 129 4.81 3.79 -3.25
C ILE A 129 5.81 4.66 -2.47
N HIS A 130 5.37 5.87 -2.04
CA HIS A 130 6.16 6.75 -1.19
C HIS A 130 6.53 6.09 0.14
N HIS A 131 5.57 5.53 0.86
CA HIS A 131 5.81 4.85 2.14
C HIS A 131 6.66 3.57 1.99
N ARG A 132 6.51 2.84 0.89
CA ARG A 132 7.42 1.73 0.58
C ARG A 132 8.86 2.22 0.44
N GLY A 133 9.10 3.33 -0.26
CA GLY A 133 10.42 3.94 -0.36
C GLY A 133 11.00 4.32 1.00
N GLN A 134 10.18 4.87 1.91
CA GLN A 134 10.59 5.14 3.30
C GLN A 134 10.98 3.85 4.03
N LEU A 135 10.16 2.80 3.95
CA LEU A 135 10.45 1.51 4.58
C LEU A 135 11.78 0.91 4.07
N ILE A 136 12.02 0.94 2.77
CA ILE A 136 13.29 0.48 2.16
C ILE A 136 14.49 1.26 2.73
N THR A 137 14.36 2.57 2.91
CA THR A 137 15.40 3.40 3.52
C THR A 137 15.65 3.01 4.98
N PHE A 138 14.60 2.72 5.74
CA PHE A 138 14.71 2.25 7.14
C PHE A 138 15.42 0.89 7.20
N ILE A 139 15.04 -0.06 6.32
CA ILE A 139 15.66 -1.39 6.24
C ILE A 139 17.17 -1.27 6.01
N ARG A 140 17.61 -0.40 5.11
CA ARG A 140 19.03 -0.14 4.87
C ARG A 140 19.71 0.51 6.08
N ALA A 141 19.08 1.49 6.70
CA ALA A 141 19.63 2.19 7.87
C ALA A 141 19.81 1.29 9.10
N MET A 142 18.99 0.24 9.23
CA MET A 142 19.15 -0.77 10.30
C MET A 142 20.15 -1.90 9.94
N GLY A 143 20.82 -1.81 8.78
CA GLY A 143 21.84 -2.77 8.35
C GLY A 143 21.31 -4.04 7.69
N ALA A 144 20.03 -4.09 7.35
CA ALA A 144 19.43 -5.22 6.65
C ALA A 144 19.56 -5.10 5.12
N LYS A 145 19.51 -6.23 4.43
CA LYS A 145 19.55 -6.28 2.96
C LYS A 145 18.28 -5.68 2.36
N VAL A 146 18.45 -4.85 1.35
CA VAL A 146 17.35 -4.20 0.61
C VAL A 146 17.09 -4.96 -0.69
N PRO A 147 15.85 -5.43 -0.94
CA PRO A 147 15.52 -6.13 -2.17
C PRO A 147 15.48 -5.21 -3.39
N SER A 148 15.71 -5.78 -4.56
CA SER A 148 15.43 -5.11 -5.85
C SER A 148 13.93 -4.81 -5.97
N ILE A 149 13.58 -3.53 -6.19
CA ILE A 149 12.19 -3.07 -6.38
C ILE A 149 11.92 -2.74 -7.85
N TYR A 150 12.51 -1.68 -8.40
CA TYR A 150 12.37 -1.29 -9.82
C TYR A 150 13.63 -1.60 -10.64
N GLY A 151 14.73 -1.83 -9.98
CA GLY A 151 16.03 -2.10 -10.58
C GLY A 151 16.90 -2.82 -9.57
N PRO A 152 18.15 -3.16 -9.94
CA PRO A 152 19.06 -3.90 -9.09
C PRO A 152 19.33 -3.16 -7.79
N SER A 153 19.39 -3.90 -6.69
CA SER A 153 19.85 -3.41 -5.40
C SER A 153 21.37 -3.53 -5.30
N ALA A 154 21.98 -2.67 -4.48
CA ALA A 154 23.40 -2.81 -4.12
C ALA A 154 23.66 -4.10 -3.30
N ASP A 155 22.60 -4.69 -2.75
CA ASP A 155 22.64 -5.91 -1.93
C ASP A 155 22.31 -7.18 -2.73
N ASP A 156 22.05 -7.06 -4.03
CA ASP A 156 21.87 -8.23 -4.88
C ASP A 156 23.22 -8.95 -5.02
N ASP A 157 23.21 -10.27 -4.89
CA ASP A 157 24.40 -11.09 -5.11
C ASP A 157 24.81 -10.93 -6.60
N LYS A 158 26.03 -10.47 -6.84
CA LYS A 158 26.63 -10.33 -8.16
C LYS A 158 27.22 -11.65 -8.62
#